data_8ef4fc4b2c9de7ae103af4a472109755
#
_entry.id   8ef4fc4b2c9de7ae103af4a472109755
#
_cell.length_a   1.000
_cell.length_b   1.000
_cell.length_c   1.000
_cell.angle_alpha   90.00
_cell.angle_beta   90.00
_cell.angle_gamma   90.00
#
_symmetry.space_group_name_H-M   'P 1'
#
loop_
_entity.id
_entity.type
_entity.pdbx_description
1 polymer ?
#
loop_
_entity_poly.entity_id
_entity_poly.type
_entity_poly.pdbx_seq_one_letter_code
_entity_poly.pdbx_strand_id
1 'polypeptide(L)'
;MRTSLGTGSRDIDLIIARQSGIVTLEQLMNESMSQRSVRRLAADGILVPVFPGVFRSATWPMGRDQLMMAGCLRNPEAALAFTTAGQLHGLRKMRDDRVHLLLSHGRSPDLPGITVHRCRQIATDDVVDLGDGRRVTSVARTLFDVGAIIGRHRVLSALEHALDRQLVTLAQVSDTTLRLFHKRRPGSREIRSALATR
;
A
#
# COMPACT_ATOMS: atom_id res chain seq x y z
N MET A 1 18.15 -11.93 17.06
CA MET A 1 17.86 -10.88 18.05
C MET A 1 16.40 -11.04 18.49
N ARG A 2 16.12 -11.36 19.75
CA ARG A 2 14.73 -11.62 20.20
C ARG A 2 14.00 -10.29 20.34
N THR A 3 13.01 -10.07 19.50
CA THR A 3 12.14 -8.88 19.50
C THR A 3 10.94 -9.13 20.42
N SER A 4 11.16 -9.32 21.71
CA SER A 4 10.05 -9.47 22.66
C SER A 4 9.69 -8.09 23.22
N LEU A 5 8.40 -7.74 23.20
CA LEU A 5 7.88 -6.57 23.91
C LEU A 5 7.94 -6.74 25.44
N GLY A 6 8.43 -7.87 25.92
CA GLY A 6 8.44 -8.18 27.36
C GLY A 6 7.04 -8.37 27.96
N THR A 7 6.00 -8.51 27.14
CA THR A 7 4.60 -8.62 27.57
C THR A 7 4.12 -10.05 27.79
N GLY A 8 4.95 -11.03 27.52
CA GLY A 8 4.63 -12.46 27.76
C GLY A 8 3.74 -13.11 26.69
N SER A 9 3.19 -12.37 25.73
CA SER A 9 2.39 -12.93 24.64
C SER A 9 3.27 -13.18 23.41
N ARG A 10 3.50 -14.45 23.08
CA ARG A 10 4.19 -14.87 21.85
C ARG A 10 3.42 -14.42 20.61
N ASP A 11 2.12 -14.29 20.70
CA ASP A 11 1.25 -13.96 19.57
C ASP A 11 1.42 -12.50 19.13
N ILE A 12 1.56 -11.57 20.07
CA ILE A 12 1.87 -10.17 19.78
C ILE A 12 3.23 -10.03 19.09
N ASP A 13 4.26 -10.73 19.56
CA ASP A 13 5.58 -10.68 18.93
C ASP A 13 5.55 -11.26 17.50
N LEU A 14 4.74 -12.29 17.26
CA LEU A 14 4.53 -12.85 15.91
C LEU A 14 3.78 -11.88 14.98
N ILE A 15 2.74 -11.21 15.48
CA ILE A 15 2.01 -10.18 14.72
C ILE A 15 2.97 -9.07 14.31
N ILE A 16 3.73 -8.53 15.25
CA ILE A 16 4.70 -7.45 15.01
C ILE A 16 5.76 -7.89 13.99
N ALA A 17 6.27 -9.10 14.10
CA ALA A 17 7.27 -9.62 13.17
C ALA A 17 6.72 -9.77 11.74
N ARG A 18 5.49 -10.29 11.59
CA ARG A 18 4.82 -10.43 10.29
C ARG A 18 4.47 -9.09 9.64
N GLN A 19 4.23 -8.07 10.45
CA GLN A 19 3.81 -6.73 10.02
C GLN A 19 4.96 -5.72 10.05
N SER A 20 6.19 -6.18 9.82
CA SER A 20 7.38 -5.29 9.72
C SER A 20 7.54 -4.36 10.93
N GLY A 21 7.20 -4.83 12.11
CA GLY A 21 7.33 -4.05 13.34
C GLY A 21 6.10 -3.19 13.68
N ILE A 22 5.04 -3.24 12.90
CA ILE A 22 3.80 -2.44 13.10
C ILE A 22 2.73 -3.30 13.76
N VAL A 23 1.92 -2.66 14.62
CA VAL A 23 0.79 -3.29 15.29
C VAL A 23 -0.31 -2.26 15.52
N THR A 24 -1.58 -2.67 15.49
CA THR A 24 -2.71 -1.79 15.82
C THR A 24 -3.14 -1.95 17.28
N LEU A 25 -3.81 -0.91 17.79
CA LEU A 25 -4.45 -0.97 19.12
C LEU A 25 -5.44 -2.13 19.21
N GLU A 26 -6.22 -2.34 18.15
CA GLU A 26 -7.21 -3.42 18.07
C GLU A 26 -6.55 -4.79 18.19
N GLN A 27 -5.46 -5.04 17.45
CA GLN A 27 -4.70 -6.29 17.54
C GLN A 27 -4.16 -6.53 18.95
N LEU A 28 -3.61 -5.49 19.59
CA LEU A 28 -3.13 -5.58 20.97
C LEU A 28 -4.26 -5.91 21.96
N MET A 29 -5.43 -5.31 21.77
CA MET A 29 -6.61 -5.57 22.62
C MET A 29 -7.16 -6.98 22.39
N ASN A 30 -7.18 -7.48 21.18
CA ASN A 30 -7.60 -8.85 20.84
C ASN A 30 -6.69 -9.90 21.52
N GLU A 31 -5.40 -9.58 21.71
CA GLU A 31 -4.46 -10.37 22.48
C GLU A 31 -4.52 -10.07 24.01
N SER A 32 -5.69 -9.64 24.49
CA SER A 32 -5.99 -9.39 25.91
C SER A 32 -5.17 -8.27 26.58
N MET A 33 -4.52 -7.39 25.80
CA MET A 33 -3.83 -6.23 26.35
C MET A 33 -4.82 -5.10 26.64
N SER A 34 -4.78 -4.54 27.85
CA SER A 34 -5.61 -3.40 28.21
C SER A 34 -5.11 -2.10 27.56
N GLN A 35 -6.00 -1.15 27.27
CA GLN A 35 -5.61 0.19 26.82
C GLN A 35 -4.61 0.88 27.76
N ARG A 36 -4.74 0.65 29.08
CA ARG A 36 -3.82 1.18 30.07
C ARG A 36 -2.41 0.60 29.88
N SER A 37 -2.29 -0.70 29.59
CA SER A 37 -1.01 -1.35 29.31
C SER A 37 -0.39 -0.79 28.02
N VAL A 38 -1.18 -0.60 26.97
CA VAL A 38 -0.70 0.00 25.71
C VAL A 38 -0.19 1.42 25.93
N ARG A 39 -0.93 2.25 26.69
CA ARG A 39 -0.48 3.62 27.03
C ARG A 39 0.81 3.62 27.81
N ARG A 40 0.99 2.68 28.75
CA ARG A 40 2.24 2.52 29.50
C ARG A 40 3.40 2.17 28.58
N LEU A 41 3.24 1.16 27.71
CA LEU A 41 4.27 0.78 26.74
C LEU A 41 4.63 1.94 25.78
N ALA A 42 3.66 2.79 25.44
CA ALA A 42 3.93 3.97 24.64
C ALA A 42 4.68 5.06 25.44
N ALA A 43 4.33 5.26 26.72
CA ALA A 43 5.04 6.19 27.62
C ALA A 43 6.47 5.73 27.90
N ASP A 44 6.69 4.42 28.03
CA ASP A 44 8.01 3.79 28.21
C ASP A 44 8.83 3.75 26.91
N GLY A 45 8.28 4.23 25.79
CA GLY A 45 8.96 4.26 24.49
C GLY A 45 9.13 2.88 23.82
N ILE A 46 8.50 1.83 24.34
CA ILE A 46 8.52 0.48 23.77
C ILE A 46 7.65 0.40 22.52
N LEU A 47 6.48 1.03 22.55
CA LEU A 47 5.62 1.27 21.40
C LEU A 47 5.68 2.74 20.98
N VAL A 48 6.02 3.01 19.75
CA VAL A 48 6.12 4.36 19.20
C VAL A 48 4.88 4.62 18.33
N PRO A 49 4.05 5.63 18.65
CA PRO A 49 2.90 5.98 17.81
C PRO A 49 3.34 6.38 16.40
N VAL A 50 2.66 5.82 15.37
CA VAL A 50 2.87 6.17 13.95
C VAL A 50 1.65 6.93 13.43
N PHE A 51 0.47 6.37 13.61
CA PHE A 51 -0.81 6.98 13.31
C PHE A 51 -1.79 6.73 14.47
N PRO A 52 -2.93 7.44 14.56
CA PRO A 52 -3.94 7.14 15.57
C PRO A 52 -4.32 5.65 15.61
N GLY A 53 -4.04 4.99 16.72
CA GLY A 53 -4.30 3.55 16.91
C GLY A 53 -3.32 2.59 16.20
N VAL A 54 -2.24 3.10 15.61
CA VAL A 54 -1.18 2.31 14.97
C VAL A 54 0.16 2.63 15.61
N PHE A 55 0.88 1.61 16.02
CA PHE A 55 2.15 1.71 16.72
C PHE A 55 3.23 0.92 16.00
N ARG A 56 4.46 1.33 16.20
CA ARG A 56 5.68 0.63 15.79
C ARG A 56 6.40 0.14 17.06
N SER A 57 6.91 -1.07 17.05
CA SER A 57 7.87 -1.50 18.05
C SER A 57 9.16 -0.68 17.95
N ALA A 58 9.68 -0.20 19.08
CA ALA A 58 10.90 0.62 19.12
C ALA A 58 12.13 -0.11 18.55
N THR A 59 12.15 -1.44 18.60
CA THR A 59 13.23 -2.28 18.08
C THR A 59 13.29 -2.34 16.55
N TRP A 60 12.25 -1.88 15.86
CA TRP A 60 12.19 -1.79 14.40
C TRP A 60 12.44 -0.36 13.97
N PRO A 61 13.40 -0.10 13.05
CA PRO A 61 13.62 1.25 12.52
C PRO A 61 12.41 1.69 11.71
N MET A 62 12.12 2.99 11.71
CA MET A 62 11.09 3.54 10.81
C MET A 62 11.67 3.67 9.41
N GLY A 63 11.09 2.97 8.46
CA GLY A 63 11.45 3.01 7.06
C GLY A 63 10.21 2.99 6.17
N ARG A 64 10.45 2.90 4.88
CA ARG A 64 9.37 2.92 3.87
C ARG A 64 8.44 1.71 4.00
N ASP A 65 8.98 0.53 4.32
CA ASP A 65 8.17 -0.69 4.49
C ASP A 65 7.24 -0.58 5.70
N GLN A 66 7.74 -0.04 6.82
CA GLN A 66 6.94 0.25 8.00
C GLN A 66 5.85 1.28 7.71
N LEU A 67 6.14 2.29 6.90
CA LEU A 67 5.17 3.31 6.52
C LEU A 67 4.06 2.74 5.63
N MET A 68 4.40 1.86 4.68
CA MET A 68 3.43 1.13 3.85
C MET A 68 2.51 0.27 4.73
N MET A 69 3.08 -0.51 5.64
CA MET A 69 2.33 -1.36 6.57
C MET A 69 1.41 -0.52 7.46
N ALA A 70 1.94 0.52 8.09
CA ALA A 70 1.16 1.39 8.98
C ALA A 70 -0.02 2.06 8.25
N GLY A 71 0.18 2.50 7.01
CA GLY A 71 -0.86 3.10 6.19
C GLY A 71 -1.98 2.12 5.84
N CYS A 72 -1.64 0.88 5.49
CA CYS A 72 -2.61 -0.19 5.21
C CYS A 72 -3.37 -0.60 6.48
N LEU A 73 -2.67 -0.83 7.58
CA LEU A 73 -3.31 -1.21 8.85
C LEU A 73 -4.20 -0.11 9.43
N ARG A 74 -3.85 1.17 9.20
CA ARG A 74 -4.71 2.30 9.60
C ARG A 74 -5.98 2.38 8.76
N ASN A 75 -5.94 1.89 7.52
CA ASN A 75 -7.04 1.93 6.56
C ASN A 75 -7.12 0.58 5.83
N PRO A 76 -7.80 -0.43 6.39
CA PRO A 76 -7.86 -1.78 5.82
C PRO A 76 -8.47 -1.82 4.40
N GLU A 77 -9.30 -0.83 4.04
CA GLU A 77 -9.88 -0.68 2.70
C GLU A 77 -8.90 -0.08 1.67
N ALA A 78 -7.76 0.47 2.14
CA ALA A 78 -6.77 1.06 1.24
C ALA A 78 -5.95 -0.02 0.53
N ALA A 79 -5.44 0.33 -0.66
CA ALA A 79 -4.43 -0.46 -1.35
C ALA A 79 -3.20 0.40 -1.65
N LEU A 80 -2.01 -0.17 -1.50
CA LEU A 80 -0.78 0.39 -2.04
C LEU A 80 -0.94 0.54 -3.54
N ALA A 81 -0.59 1.71 -4.10
CA ALA A 81 -0.95 2.06 -5.47
C ALA A 81 0.14 2.86 -6.18
N PHE A 82 -0.10 3.22 -7.43
CA PHE A 82 0.78 4.05 -8.24
C PHE A 82 2.22 3.52 -8.29
N THR A 83 3.21 4.41 -8.12
CA THR A 83 4.63 4.02 -8.14
C THR A 83 5.00 3.07 -7.01
N THR A 84 4.32 3.14 -5.86
CA THR A 84 4.52 2.17 -4.76
C THR A 84 4.12 0.75 -5.18
N ALA A 85 2.94 0.58 -5.76
CA ALA A 85 2.51 -0.71 -6.30
C ALA A 85 3.42 -1.16 -7.46
N GLY A 86 3.79 -0.23 -8.35
CA GLY A 86 4.70 -0.51 -9.44
C GLY A 86 6.06 -1.03 -8.98
N GLN A 87 6.59 -0.52 -7.87
CA GLN A 87 7.84 -1.03 -7.26
C GLN A 87 7.64 -2.42 -6.65
N LEU A 88 6.53 -2.66 -5.95
CA LEU A 88 6.21 -3.97 -5.38
C LEU A 88 6.03 -5.05 -6.46
N HIS A 89 5.46 -4.69 -7.62
CA HIS A 89 5.36 -5.57 -8.78
C HIS A 89 6.67 -5.67 -9.59
N GLY A 90 7.72 -4.96 -9.21
CA GLY A 90 9.00 -4.94 -9.94
C GLY A 90 8.94 -4.24 -11.30
N LEU A 91 7.95 -3.36 -11.55
CA LEU A 91 7.82 -2.64 -12.81
C LEU A 91 8.97 -1.65 -13.03
N ARG A 92 9.41 -1.52 -14.30
CA ARG A 92 10.50 -0.59 -14.65
C ARG A 92 10.09 0.87 -14.44
N LYS A 93 11.07 1.70 -14.10
CA LYS A 93 10.95 3.18 -14.02
C LYS A 93 9.94 3.68 -12.98
N MET A 94 9.69 2.91 -11.92
CA MET A 94 8.79 3.26 -10.81
C MET A 94 9.51 3.96 -9.63
N ARG A 95 10.59 4.72 -9.91
CA ARG A 95 11.33 5.43 -8.86
C ARG A 95 10.49 6.57 -8.29
N ASP A 96 10.18 6.44 -7.02
CA ASP A 96 9.52 7.45 -6.18
C ASP A 96 9.73 7.04 -4.71
N ASP A 97 10.15 7.96 -3.87
CA ASP A 97 10.39 7.71 -2.44
C ASP A 97 9.10 7.83 -1.62
N ARG A 98 8.06 8.43 -2.18
CA ARG A 98 6.76 8.56 -1.53
C ARG A 98 6.03 7.23 -1.49
N VAL A 99 5.27 7.02 -0.43
CA VAL A 99 4.30 5.94 -0.33
C VAL A 99 2.96 6.44 -0.87
N HIS A 100 2.36 5.70 -1.79
CA HIS A 100 1.07 6.02 -2.37
C HIS A 100 0.03 5.00 -1.94
N LEU A 101 -1.09 5.48 -1.39
CA LEU A 101 -2.28 4.70 -1.10
C LEU A 101 -3.45 5.14 -1.98
N LEU A 102 -4.26 4.18 -2.40
CA LEU A 102 -5.54 4.38 -3.07
C LEU A 102 -6.65 4.01 -2.11
N LEU A 103 -7.60 4.93 -1.89
CA LEU A 103 -8.82 4.70 -1.14
C LEU A 103 -10.04 4.91 -2.03
N SER A 104 -11.08 4.10 -1.79
CA SER A 104 -12.43 4.40 -2.24
C SER A 104 -12.99 5.58 -1.42
N HIS A 105 -14.22 5.96 -1.65
CA HIS A 105 -14.84 7.15 -1.03
C HIS A 105 -14.60 7.29 0.49
N GLY A 106 -14.74 8.51 0.99
CA GLY A 106 -14.67 8.86 2.40
C GLY A 106 -13.74 10.04 2.67
N ARG A 107 -13.53 10.37 3.94
CA ARG A 107 -12.63 11.43 4.38
C ARG A 107 -11.17 11.00 4.17
N SER A 108 -10.32 11.90 3.65
CA SER A 108 -8.88 11.60 3.59
C SER A 108 -8.32 11.50 5.00
N PRO A 109 -7.75 10.37 5.38
CA PRO A 109 -6.98 10.30 6.61
C PRO A 109 -5.76 11.21 6.46
N ASP A 110 -5.39 11.87 7.55
CA ASP A 110 -4.09 12.53 7.65
C ASP A 110 -3.05 11.44 7.96
N LEU A 111 -2.19 11.16 6.99
CA LEU A 111 -1.14 10.15 7.05
C LEU A 111 0.20 10.79 6.64
N PRO A 112 0.90 11.45 7.57
CA PRO A 112 2.20 12.05 7.28
C PRO A 112 3.15 11.08 6.58
N GLY A 113 3.75 11.54 5.48
CA GLY A 113 4.65 10.72 4.65
C GLY A 113 3.96 9.83 3.60
N ILE A 114 2.62 9.80 3.57
CA ILE A 114 1.85 9.03 2.59
C ILE A 114 1.05 9.98 1.69
N THR A 115 1.12 9.75 0.39
CA THR A 115 0.26 10.41 -0.59
C THR A 115 -1.01 9.59 -0.77
N VAL A 116 -2.15 10.12 -0.34
CA VAL A 116 -3.44 9.46 -0.47
C VAL A 116 -4.11 9.91 -1.75
N HIS A 117 -4.45 8.93 -2.60
CA HIS A 117 -5.25 9.10 -3.81
C HIS A 117 -6.66 8.57 -3.59
N ARG A 118 -7.62 9.15 -4.33
CA ARG A 118 -9.02 8.76 -4.22
C ARG A 118 -9.58 8.32 -5.54
N CYS A 119 -10.42 7.31 -5.50
CA CYS A 119 -11.23 6.91 -6.62
C CYS A 119 -12.68 6.68 -6.18
N ARG A 120 -13.59 6.66 -7.14
CA ARG A 120 -15.01 6.40 -6.85
C ARG A 120 -15.27 4.95 -6.48
N GLN A 121 -14.53 4.03 -7.10
CA GLN A 121 -14.74 2.61 -6.94
C GLN A 121 -13.43 1.85 -7.13
N ILE A 122 -13.19 0.87 -6.27
CA ILE A 122 -12.15 -0.13 -6.40
C ILE A 122 -12.89 -1.46 -6.61
N ALA A 123 -12.73 -2.07 -7.78
CA ALA A 123 -13.28 -3.38 -8.06
C ALA A 123 -12.42 -4.46 -7.35
N THR A 124 -13.00 -5.63 -7.13
CA THR A 124 -12.28 -6.76 -6.50
C THR A 124 -11.00 -7.10 -7.27
N ASP A 125 -11.07 -7.13 -8.60
CA ASP A 125 -9.93 -7.44 -9.48
C ASP A 125 -8.89 -6.33 -9.58
N ASP A 126 -9.20 -5.16 -9.02
CA ASP A 126 -8.24 -4.05 -8.95
C ASP A 126 -7.20 -4.23 -7.85
N VAL A 127 -7.38 -5.17 -6.93
CA VAL A 127 -6.57 -5.29 -5.72
C VAL A 127 -6.18 -6.73 -5.45
N VAL A 128 -4.95 -6.91 -5.01
CA VAL A 128 -4.37 -8.19 -4.57
C VAL A 128 -4.02 -8.08 -3.09
N ASP A 129 -4.38 -9.09 -2.31
CA ASP A 129 -3.95 -9.22 -0.92
C ASP A 129 -2.55 -9.85 -0.88
N LEU A 130 -1.64 -9.26 -0.12
CA LEU A 130 -0.27 -9.77 0.06
C LEU A 130 -0.15 -10.81 1.19
N GLY A 131 -1.24 -11.06 1.93
CA GLY A 131 -1.28 -12.04 3.02
C GLY A 131 -0.60 -11.61 4.33
N ASP A 132 -0.05 -10.40 4.37
CA ASP A 132 0.60 -9.82 5.54
C ASP A 132 -0.16 -8.64 6.17
N GLY A 133 -1.39 -8.40 5.70
CA GLY A 133 -2.23 -7.26 6.09
C GLY A 133 -2.11 -6.07 5.13
N ARG A 134 -1.30 -6.15 4.09
CA ARG A 134 -1.22 -5.15 3.02
C ARG A 134 -2.02 -5.60 1.81
N ARG A 135 -2.63 -4.64 1.15
CA ARG A 135 -3.27 -4.79 -0.15
C ARG A 135 -2.55 -3.91 -1.17
N VAL A 136 -2.45 -4.36 -2.39
CA VAL A 136 -1.79 -3.64 -3.49
C VAL A 136 -2.67 -3.64 -4.73
N THR A 137 -2.65 -2.56 -5.52
CA THR A 137 -3.37 -2.55 -6.79
C THR A 137 -2.78 -3.59 -7.75
N SER A 138 -3.64 -4.32 -8.48
CA SER A 138 -3.20 -5.28 -9.51
C SER A 138 -2.30 -4.60 -10.56
N VAL A 139 -1.52 -5.38 -11.29
CA VAL A 139 -0.59 -4.83 -12.31
C VAL A 139 -1.34 -4.00 -13.35
N ALA A 140 -2.48 -4.49 -13.84
CA ALA A 140 -3.30 -3.76 -14.81
C ALA A 140 -3.80 -2.42 -14.25
N ARG A 141 -4.31 -2.43 -13.01
CA ARG A 141 -4.76 -1.23 -12.31
C ARG A 141 -3.58 -0.28 -12.03
N THR A 142 -2.45 -0.79 -11.61
CA THR A 142 -1.23 0.00 -11.37
C THR A 142 -0.77 0.73 -12.63
N LEU A 143 -0.71 0.03 -13.77
CA LEU A 143 -0.34 0.63 -15.07
C LEU A 143 -1.28 1.76 -15.48
N PHE A 144 -2.57 1.64 -15.21
CA PHE A 144 -3.53 2.72 -15.42
C PHE A 144 -3.25 3.92 -14.51
N ASP A 145 -3.12 3.67 -13.20
CA ASP A 145 -3.01 4.74 -12.20
C ASP A 145 -1.69 5.52 -12.31
N VAL A 146 -0.57 4.86 -12.61
CA VAL A 146 0.73 5.55 -12.76
C VAL A 146 0.72 6.55 -13.93
N GLY A 147 -0.11 6.34 -14.94
CA GLY A 147 -0.29 7.31 -16.02
C GLY A 147 -0.68 8.72 -15.55
N ALA A 148 -1.25 8.84 -14.35
CA ALA A 148 -1.59 10.13 -13.76
C ALA A 148 -0.39 10.92 -13.20
N ILE A 149 0.73 10.24 -12.91
CA ILE A 149 1.87 10.84 -12.21
C ILE A 149 3.21 10.65 -12.92
N ILE A 150 3.28 9.75 -13.91
CA ILE A 150 4.48 9.58 -14.73
C ILE A 150 4.17 9.82 -16.21
N GLY A 151 5.18 10.29 -16.95
CA GLY A 151 5.01 10.58 -18.36
C GLY A 151 4.83 9.32 -19.23
N ARG A 152 4.24 9.51 -20.44
CA ARG A 152 3.92 8.45 -21.41
C ARG A 152 5.04 7.44 -21.64
N HIS A 153 6.28 7.88 -21.83
CA HIS A 153 7.41 6.99 -22.10
C HIS A 153 7.70 6.04 -20.93
N ARG A 154 7.50 6.50 -19.71
CA ARG A 154 7.66 5.65 -18.52
C ARG A 154 6.52 4.63 -18.41
N VAL A 155 5.29 5.03 -18.75
CA VAL A 155 4.12 4.12 -18.79
C VAL A 155 4.34 3.05 -19.85
N LEU A 156 4.76 3.42 -21.07
CA LEU A 156 5.05 2.46 -22.14
C LEU A 156 6.13 1.47 -21.72
N SER A 157 7.24 1.95 -21.16
CA SER A 157 8.33 1.08 -20.69
C SER A 157 7.89 0.13 -19.57
N ALA A 158 6.98 0.55 -18.69
CA ALA A 158 6.41 -0.29 -17.64
C ALA A 158 5.45 -1.34 -18.21
N LEU A 159 4.62 -0.94 -19.18
CA LEU A 159 3.69 -1.84 -19.88
C LEU A 159 4.46 -2.95 -20.64
N GLU A 160 5.46 -2.57 -21.43
CA GLU A 160 6.31 -3.53 -22.15
C GLU A 160 6.96 -4.52 -21.18
N HIS A 161 7.57 -4.01 -20.12
CA HIS A 161 8.19 -4.85 -19.11
C HIS A 161 7.19 -5.81 -18.43
N ALA A 162 5.98 -5.34 -18.13
CA ALA A 162 4.94 -6.16 -17.51
C ALA A 162 4.47 -7.29 -18.44
N LEU A 163 4.32 -6.99 -19.74
CA LEU A 163 3.94 -7.98 -20.76
C LEU A 163 5.06 -9.01 -21.00
N ASP A 164 6.30 -8.55 -21.18
CA ASP A 164 7.48 -9.40 -21.41
C ASP A 164 7.72 -10.35 -20.23
N ARG A 165 7.45 -9.90 -19.00
CA ARG A 165 7.55 -10.71 -17.78
C ARG A 165 6.29 -11.51 -17.48
N GLN A 166 5.27 -11.46 -18.33
CA GLN A 166 3.98 -12.12 -18.13
C GLN A 166 3.29 -11.80 -16.80
N LEU A 167 3.55 -10.60 -16.24
CA LEU A 167 2.90 -10.11 -15.02
C LEU A 167 1.44 -9.73 -15.25
N VAL A 168 1.07 -9.47 -16.50
CA VAL A 168 -0.26 -9.09 -16.94
C VAL A 168 -0.41 -9.41 -18.42
N THR A 169 -1.63 -9.64 -18.88
CA THR A 169 -1.95 -9.77 -20.31
C THR A 169 -2.41 -8.43 -20.90
N LEU A 170 -2.26 -8.29 -22.22
CA LEU A 170 -2.75 -7.11 -22.92
C LEU A 170 -4.28 -6.94 -22.77
N ALA A 171 -5.02 -8.06 -22.76
CA ALA A 171 -6.46 -8.07 -22.52
C ALA A 171 -6.81 -7.47 -21.14
N GLN A 172 -6.16 -7.92 -20.08
CA GLN A 172 -6.39 -7.39 -18.73
C GLN A 172 -6.13 -5.89 -18.63
N VAL A 173 -5.05 -5.39 -19.26
CA VAL A 173 -4.76 -3.94 -19.28
C VAL A 173 -5.80 -3.17 -20.09
N SER A 174 -6.23 -3.72 -21.23
CA SER A 174 -7.26 -3.10 -22.10
C SER A 174 -8.60 -3.03 -21.38
N ASP A 175 -9.07 -4.12 -20.78
CA ASP A 175 -10.34 -4.20 -20.06
C ASP A 175 -10.35 -3.24 -18.86
N THR A 176 -9.27 -3.23 -18.07
CA THR A 176 -9.11 -2.28 -16.97
C THR A 176 -9.12 -0.84 -17.47
N THR A 177 -8.43 -0.56 -18.60
CA THR A 177 -8.39 0.78 -19.20
C THR A 177 -9.76 1.20 -19.69
N LEU A 178 -10.51 0.34 -20.38
CA LEU A 178 -11.86 0.63 -20.85
C LEU A 178 -12.82 0.92 -19.70
N ARG A 179 -12.79 0.10 -18.67
CA ARG A 179 -13.64 0.26 -17.47
C ARG A 179 -13.35 1.55 -16.72
N LEU A 180 -12.08 1.93 -16.62
CA LEU A 180 -11.64 3.09 -15.84
C LEU A 180 -11.57 4.38 -16.66
N PHE A 181 -11.68 4.29 -17.99
CA PHE A 181 -11.51 5.42 -18.87
C PHE A 181 -12.58 6.50 -18.65
N HIS A 182 -12.10 7.74 -18.48
CA HIS A 182 -12.93 8.93 -18.54
C HIS A 182 -12.08 10.10 -19.06
N LYS A 183 -12.66 10.93 -19.94
CA LYS A 183 -11.95 12.06 -20.59
C LYS A 183 -11.17 12.97 -19.62
N ARG A 184 -11.72 13.17 -18.41
CA ARG A 184 -11.14 14.04 -17.38
C ARG A 184 -10.36 13.27 -16.31
N ARG A 185 -10.22 11.95 -16.42
CA ARG A 185 -9.48 11.17 -15.43
C ARG A 185 -7.98 11.22 -15.76
N PRO A 186 -7.14 11.68 -14.83
CA PRO A 186 -5.68 11.63 -14.98
C PRO A 186 -5.21 10.21 -15.30
N GLY A 187 -4.22 10.06 -16.18
CA GLY A 187 -3.69 8.76 -16.61
C GLY A 187 -4.39 8.10 -17.78
N SER A 188 -5.66 8.45 -18.05
CA SER A 188 -6.44 7.83 -19.14
C SER A 188 -5.82 8.03 -20.54
N ARG A 189 -5.20 9.18 -20.77
CA ARG A 189 -4.56 9.51 -22.05
C ARG A 189 -3.24 8.77 -22.23
N GLU A 190 -2.44 8.72 -21.20
CA GLU A 190 -1.10 8.14 -21.19
C GLU A 190 -1.15 6.63 -21.44
N ILE A 191 -2.01 5.90 -20.72
CA ILE A 191 -2.16 4.46 -20.89
C ILE A 191 -2.78 4.12 -22.27
N ARG A 192 -3.79 4.87 -22.73
CA ARG A 192 -4.35 4.66 -24.07
C ARG A 192 -3.31 4.86 -25.16
N SER A 193 -2.50 5.90 -25.03
CA SER A 193 -1.43 6.17 -25.99
C SER A 193 -0.35 5.08 -25.97
N ALA A 194 -0.08 4.48 -24.80
CA ALA A 194 0.84 3.34 -24.69
C ALA A 194 0.26 2.08 -25.35
N LEU A 195 -1.04 1.80 -25.16
CA LEU A 195 -1.73 0.67 -25.79
C LEU A 195 -1.83 0.82 -27.31
N ALA A 196 -2.04 2.03 -27.84
CA ALA A 196 -2.13 2.28 -29.28
C ALA A 196 -0.79 2.15 -30.02
N THR A 197 0.32 2.03 -29.30
CA THR A 197 1.66 1.85 -29.88
C THR A 197 2.01 0.37 -30.06
N ARG A 198 1.14 -0.53 -29.59
CA ARG A 198 1.24 -2.00 -29.67
C ARG A 198 0.28 -2.57 -30.70
#